data_8752f4c333f58f1f69ca83f6ef6baa50
#
_entry.id   8752f4c333f58f1f69ca83f6ef6baa50
#
_cell.length_a   1.000
_cell.length_b   1.000
_cell.length_c   1.000
_cell.angle_alpha   90.00
_cell.angle_beta   90.00
_cell.angle_gamma   90.00
#
_symmetry.space_group_name_H-M   'P 1'
#
loop_
_entity.id
_entity.type
_entity.pdbx_description
1 polymer ?
#
loop_
_entity_poly.entity_id
_entity_poly.type
_entity_poly.pdbx_seq_one_letter_code
_entity_poly.pdbx_strand_id
1 'polypeptide(L)'
;RADKVHILNDDFAVTWAGSVSEAQLITKLIRAELKLKEIRTNKKTNAKETANLLGGLIYSSIRRPSMLPGIAHFLLGGKDTDGIHLYDLFPDGSVTKIPDYVSSGSGSVFAYGVLETKYNKDMTVKEGIELVKLAVNTALQRDSASGNGINIVVVNQNEVKKVYRKE
;
A
#
# COMPACT_ATOMS: atom_id res chain seq x y z
N ARG A 1 7.32 -12.50 -12.18
CA ARG A 1 7.49 -11.28 -11.38
C ARG A 1 6.12 -10.78 -10.91
N ALA A 2 5.95 -10.52 -9.61
CA ALA A 2 4.66 -10.07 -9.07
C ALA A 2 4.63 -8.54 -8.98
N ASP A 3 3.56 -7.91 -9.48
CA ASP A 3 3.28 -6.49 -9.24
C ASP A 3 3.03 -6.28 -7.74
N LYS A 4 3.74 -5.31 -7.13
CA LYS A 4 3.61 -4.99 -5.70
C LYS A 4 2.70 -3.80 -5.41
N VAL A 5 2.17 -3.15 -6.45
CA VAL A 5 1.27 -2.01 -6.35
C VAL A 5 -0.02 -2.31 -7.09
N HIS A 6 -1.15 -2.26 -6.40
CA HIS A 6 -2.45 -2.56 -6.98
C HIS A 6 -3.45 -1.45 -6.71
N ILE A 7 -4.10 -0.96 -7.76
CA ILE A 7 -5.29 -0.12 -7.64
C ILE A 7 -6.46 -1.02 -7.28
N LEU A 8 -7.14 -0.75 -6.18
CA LEU A 8 -8.30 -1.52 -5.72
C LEU A 8 -9.57 -1.09 -6.44
N ASN A 9 -9.81 0.22 -6.50
CA ASN A 9 -10.92 0.89 -7.19
C ASN A 9 -10.54 2.35 -7.48
N ASP A 10 -11.50 3.21 -7.78
CA ASP A 10 -11.28 4.63 -8.12
C ASP A 10 -10.78 5.49 -6.94
N ASP A 11 -10.84 4.96 -5.71
CA ASP A 11 -10.55 5.72 -4.50
C ASP A 11 -9.34 5.14 -3.72
N PHE A 12 -8.94 3.88 -3.95
CA PHE A 12 -7.92 3.18 -3.14
C PHE A 12 -6.88 2.43 -3.94
N ALA A 13 -5.65 2.45 -3.45
CA ALA A 13 -4.55 1.62 -3.92
C ALA A 13 -3.78 1.02 -2.74
N VAL A 14 -3.17 -0.15 -2.95
CA VAL A 14 -2.32 -0.82 -1.96
C VAL A 14 -0.96 -1.15 -2.53
N THR A 15 0.04 -1.15 -1.65
CA THR A 15 1.32 -1.83 -1.88
C THR A 15 1.48 -2.96 -0.88
N TRP A 16 2.34 -3.92 -1.19
CA TRP A 16 2.60 -5.02 -0.28
C TRP A 16 4.06 -5.49 -0.30
N ALA A 17 4.48 -6.06 0.82
CA ALA A 17 5.74 -6.76 1.00
C ALA A 17 5.49 -8.11 1.70
N GLY A 18 6.29 -9.14 1.35
CA GLY A 18 6.17 -10.48 1.93
C GLY A 18 5.66 -11.54 0.95
N SER A 19 4.82 -12.45 1.41
CA SER A 19 4.31 -13.60 0.63
C SER A 19 3.44 -13.17 -0.54
N VAL A 20 3.84 -13.57 -1.75
CA VAL A 20 3.14 -13.24 -3.00
C VAL A 20 1.73 -13.84 -3.04
N SER A 21 1.60 -15.12 -2.69
CA SER A 21 0.31 -15.84 -2.72
C SER A 21 -0.70 -15.19 -1.78
N GLU A 22 -0.25 -14.85 -0.57
CA GLU A 22 -1.08 -14.22 0.44
C GLU A 22 -1.52 -12.82 0.03
N ALA A 23 -0.58 -12.01 -0.45
CA ALA A 23 -0.88 -10.65 -0.93
C ALA A 23 -1.85 -10.66 -2.11
N GLN A 24 -1.72 -11.60 -3.04
CA GLN A 24 -2.64 -11.75 -4.17
C GLN A 24 -4.05 -12.16 -3.71
N LEU A 25 -4.15 -13.09 -2.76
CA LEU A 25 -5.44 -13.53 -2.20
C LEU A 25 -6.13 -12.36 -1.50
N ILE A 26 -5.44 -11.71 -0.56
CA ILE A 26 -5.98 -10.57 0.19
C ILE A 26 -6.39 -9.44 -0.75
N THR A 27 -5.58 -9.12 -1.77
CA THR A 27 -5.93 -8.08 -2.76
C THR A 27 -7.19 -8.42 -3.56
N LYS A 28 -7.41 -9.69 -3.92
CA LYS A 28 -8.66 -10.13 -4.57
C LYS A 28 -9.86 -10.03 -3.64
N LEU A 29 -9.70 -10.47 -2.39
CA LEU A 29 -10.76 -10.44 -1.40
C LEU A 29 -11.20 -9.02 -1.07
N ILE A 30 -10.26 -8.09 -0.80
CA ILE A 30 -10.62 -6.71 -0.49
C ILE A 30 -11.34 -6.02 -1.66
N ARG A 31 -10.93 -6.27 -2.90
CA ARG A 31 -11.66 -5.75 -4.08
C ARG A 31 -13.10 -6.24 -4.12
N ALA A 32 -13.31 -7.53 -3.87
CA ALA A 32 -14.64 -8.13 -3.86
C ALA A 32 -15.50 -7.55 -2.71
N GLU A 33 -14.95 -7.42 -1.52
CA GLU A 33 -15.65 -6.87 -0.36
C GLU A 33 -16.05 -5.40 -0.56
N LEU A 34 -15.16 -4.57 -1.10
CA LEU A 34 -15.46 -3.18 -1.43
C LEU A 34 -16.59 -3.08 -2.44
N LYS A 35 -16.55 -3.90 -3.49
CA LYS A 35 -17.60 -3.93 -4.52
C LYS A 35 -18.95 -4.42 -3.98
N LEU A 36 -18.94 -5.49 -3.18
CA LEU A 36 -20.14 -6.02 -2.54
C LEU A 36 -20.77 -5.00 -1.57
N LYS A 37 -19.94 -4.30 -0.78
CA LYS A 37 -20.45 -3.28 0.13
C LYS A 37 -21.08 -2.11 -0.64
N GLU A 38 -20.44 -1.63 -1.70
CA GLU A 38 -20.99 -0.58 -2.56
C GLU A 38 -22.36 -0.99 -3.14
N ILE A 39 -22.48 -2.21 -3.67
CA ILE A 39 -23.75 -2.72 -4.23
C ILE A 39 -24.84 -2.82 -3.15
N ARG A 40 -24.49 -3.34 -1.96
CA ARG A 40 -25.47 -3.56 -0.88
C ARG A 40 -25.94 -2.27 -0.22
N THR A 41 -25.06 -1.30 -0.09
CA THR A 41 -25.36 -0.07 0.66
C THR A 41 -25.63 1.15 -0.23
N ASN A 42 -25.35 1.03 -1.53
CA ASN A 42 -25.34 2.14 -2.48
C ASN A 42 -24.48 3.34 -2.02
N LYS A 43 -23.42 3.05 -1.26
CA LYS A 43 -22.48 4.04 -0.72
C LYS A 43 -21.05 3.57 -0.92
N LYS A 44 -20.17 4.51 -1.26
CA LYS A 44 -18.73 4.27 -1.26
C LYS A 44 -18.20 4.06 0.16
N THR A 45 -17.20 3.21 0.28
CA THR A 45 -16.52 2.96 1.55
C THR A 45 -15.52 4.08 1.81
N ASN A 46 -15.43 4.58 3.04
CA ASN A 46 -14.41 5.56 3.40
C ASN A 46 -13.05 4.88 3.69
N ALA A 47 -11.99 5.69 3.82
CA ALA A 47 -10.63 5.18 3.97
C ALA A 47 -10.43 4.37 5.26
N LYS A 48 -11.02 4.80 6.37
CA LYS A 48 -10.95 4.09 7.66
C LYS A 48 -11.66 2.74 7.62
N GLU A 49 -12.83 2.69 7.01
CA GLU A 49 -13.58 1.45 6.82
C GLU A 49 -12.81 0.47 5.92
N THR A 50 -12.23 0.97 4.82
CA THR A 50 -11.40 0.16 3.91
C THR A 50 -10.17 -0.39 4.61
N ALA A 51 -9.48 0.42 5.41
CA ALA A 51 -8.32 -0.01 6.19
C ALA A 51 -8.69 -1.08 7.22
N ASN A 52 -9.81 -0.92 7.93
CA ASN A 52 -10.28 -1.92 8.91
C ASN A 52 -10.72 -3.24 8.24
N LEU A 53 -11.40 -3.17 7.09
CA LEU A 53 -11.73 -4.36 6.30
C LEU A 53 -10.47 -5.12 5.87
N LEU A 54 -9.49 -4.41 5.33
CA LEU A 54 -8.22 -5.00 4.90
C LEU A 54 -7.45 -5.58 6.10
N GLY A 55 -7.39 -4.87 7.23
CA GLY A 55 -6.81 -5.36 8.48
C GLY A 55 -7.48 -6.64 8.98
N GLY A 56 -8.80 -6.74 8.90
CA GLY A 56 -9.56 -7.94 9.24
C GLY A 56 -9.23 -9.14 8.35
N LEU A 57 -9.03 -8.92 7.04
CA LEU A 57 -8.60 -9.97 6.11
C LEU A 57 -7.19 -10.47 6.44
N ILE A 58 -6.25 -9.55 6.72
CA ILE A 58 -4.88 -9.87 7.13
C ILE A 58 -4.90 -10.65 8.45
N TYR A 59 -5.63 -10.16 9.46
CA TYR A 59 -5.80 -10.83 10.75
C TYR A 59 -6.32 -12.26 10.60
N SER A 60 -7.34 -12.46 9.78
CA SER A 60 -7.94 -13.77 9.55
C SER A 60 -6.98 -14.71 8.80
N SER A 61 -6.15 -14.15 7.92
CA SER A 61 -5.20 -14.92 7.13
C SER A 61 -4.04 -15.44 7.96
N ILE A 62 -3.38 -14.60 8.74
CA ILE A 62 -2.21 -15.00 9.54
C ILE A 62 -2.56 -16.04 10.63
N ARG A 63 -3.83 -16.13 11.03
CA ARG A 63 -4.31 -17.08 12.05
C ARG A 63 -4.81 -18.40 11.49
N ARG A 64 -4.82 -18.59 10.18
CA ARG A 64 -5.15 -19.88 9.59
C ARG A 64 -4.03 -20.89 9.91
N PRO A 65 -4.36 -22.07 10.43
CA PRO A 65 -3.37 -23.12 10.61
C PRO A 65 -2.67 -23.44 9.29
N SER A 66 -1.38 -23.24 9.22
CA SER A 66 -0.54 -23.52 8.05
C SER A 66 0.88 -23.84 8.46
N MET A 67 1.49 -24.80 7.79
CA MET A 67 2.92 -25.10 7.96
C MET A 67 3.81 -23.98 7.42
N LEU A 68 3.31 -23.18 6.48
CA LEU A 68 3.98 -22.02 5.88
C LEU A 68 3.05 -20.79 6.03
N PRO A 69 3.16 -20.06 7.16
CA PRO A 69 2.31 -18.88 7.36
C PRO A 69 2.57 -17.82 6.28
N GLY A 70 1.49 -17.36 5.67
CA GLY A 70 1.53 -16.30 4.67
C GLY A 70 1.65 -14.94 5.35
N ILE A 71 2.86 -14.40 5.42
CA ILE A 71 3.12 -13.09 6.01
C ILE A 71 3.09 -12.04 4.90
N ALA A 72 2.16 -11.10 4.96
CA ALA A 72 2.08 -9.97 4.06
C ALA A 72 1.81 -8.68 4.82
N HIS A 73 2.61 -7.68 4.55
CA HIS A 73 2.51 -6.32 5.07
C HIS A 73 1.95 -5.42 3.98
N PHE A 74 0.94 -4.61 4.28
CA PHE A 74 0.30 -3.74 3.31
C PHE A 74 0.41 -2.26 3.70
N LEU A 75 0.55 -1.41 2.69
CA LEU A 75 0.29 0.03 2.81
C LEU A 75 -0.95 0.34 1.97
N LEU A 76 -1.89 1.08 2.53
CA LEU A 76 -3.11 1.53 1.86
C LEU A 76 -3.07 3.04 1.69
N GLY A 77 -3.06 3.49 0.44
CA GLY A 77 -3.31 4.89 0.08
C GLY A 77 -4.73 5.04 -0.46
N GLY A 78 -5.43 6.07 -0.04
CA GLY A 78 -6.80 6.28 -0.48
C GLY A 78 -7.32 7.69 -0.28
N LYS A 79 -8.47 7.96 -0.90
CA LYS A 79 -9.20 9.22 -0.77
C LYS A 79 -10.65 8.96 -0.42
N ASP A 80 -11.23 9.88 0.32
CA ASP A 80 -12.66 9.94 0.60
C ASP A 80 -13.12 11.39 0.77
N THR A 81 -14.31 11.62 1.34
CA THR A 81 -14.86 12.95 1.59
C THR A 81 -14.03 13.78 2.57
N ASP A 82 -13.27 13.12 3.44
CA ASP A 82 -12.47 13.76 4.48
C ASP A 82 -11.04 14.09 4.02
N GLY A 83 -10.66 13.62 2.83
CA GLY A 83 -9.36 13.92 2.23
C GLY A 83 -8.58 12.69 1.76
N ILE A 84 -7.25 12.84 1.76
CA ILE A 84 -6.31 11.80 1.38
C ILE A 84 -5.76 11.13 2.64
N HIS A 85 -5.65 9.81 2.62
CA HIS A 85 -5.27 9.01 3.76
C HIS A 85 -4.20 7.99 3.40
N LEU A 86 -3.31 7.73 4.37
CA LEU A 86 -2.30 6.68 4.31
C LEU A 86 -2.43 5.81 5.57
N TYR A 87 -2.45 4.50 5.38
CA TYR A 87 -2.49 3.53 6.47
C TYR A 87 -1.39 2.48 6.29
N ASP A 88 -0.81 2.12 7.43
CA ASP A 88 0.10 0.99 7.58
C ASP A 88 -0.67 -0.19 8.19
N LEU A 89 -0.63 -1.35 7.53
CA LEU A 89 -1.35 -2.55 7.93
C LEU A 89 -0.35 -3.68 8.12
N PHE A 90 -0.06 -3.97 9.38
CA PHE A 90 0.91 -4.98 9.76
C PHE A 90 0.40 -6.41 9.52
N PRO A 91 1.30 -7.40 9.42
CA PRO A 91 0.94 -8.80 9.21
C PRO A 91 0.04 -9.41 10.30
N ASP A 92 0.01 -8.84 11.49
CA ASP A 92 -0.87 -9.27 12.59
C ASP A 92 -2.32 -8.74 12.47
N GLY A 93 -2.57 -7.89 11.46
CA GLY A 93 -3.86 -7.24 11.20
C GLY A 93 -4.02 -5.89 11.88
N SER A 94 -3.01 -5.39 12.59
CA SER A 94 -3.06 -4.05 13.17
C SER A 94 -3.04 -2.97 12.08
N VAL A 95 -3.75 -1.86 12.33
CA VAL A 95 -3.97 -0.77 11.40
C VAL A 95 -3.56 0.54 12.03
N THR A 96 -2.63 1.25 11.41
CA THR A 96 -2.14 2.55 11.88
C THR A 96 -2.32 3.61 10.80
N LYS A 97 -2.95 4.75 11.14
CA LYS A 97 -3.01 5.91 10.23
C LYS A 97 -1.67 6.64 10.27
N ILE A 98 -1.12 6.92 9.11
CA ILE A 98 0.17 7.59 8.96
C ILE A 98 -0.04 9.03 8.52
N PRO A 99 0.54 10.02 9.21
CA PRO A 99 0.34 11.44 8.89
C PRO A 99 1.26 11.97 7.78
N ASP A 100 2.37 11.28 7.50
CA ASP A 100 3.44 11.76 6.63
C ASP A 100 3.87 10.69 5.62
N TYR A 101 4.80 9.83 5.98
CA TYR A 101 5.32 8.77 5.11
C TYR A 101 5.56 7.47 5.87
N VAL A 102 5.61 6.39 5.13
CA VAL A 102 5.91 5.06 5.66
C VAL A 102 6.59 4.21 4.60
N SER A 103 7.43 3.30 5.03
CA SER A 103 8.06 2.31 4.18
C SER A 103 7.99 0.92 4.80
N SER A 104 7.78 -0.11 3.99
CA SER A 104 7.77 -1.50 4.45
C SER A 104 8.58 -2.41 3.51
N GLY A 105 8.91 -3.60 4.00
CA GLY A 105 9.75 -4.57 3.31
C GLY A 105 11.21 -4.52 3.75
N SER A 106 12.02 -5.45 3.22
CA SER A 106 13.44 -5.61 3.58
C SER A 106 14.29 -4.35 3.32
N GLY A 107 13.97 -3.61 2.24
CA GLY A 107 14.66 -2.37 1.87
C GLY A 107 14.20 -1.12 2.62
N SER A 108 13.23 -1.23 3.56
CA SER A 108 12.60 -0.07 4.22
C SER A 108 13.59 0.85 4.93
N VAL A 109 14.63 0.30 5.57
CA VAL A 109 15.68 1.09 6.27
C VAL A 109 16.37 2.08 5.33
N PHE A 110 16.66 1.65 4.10
CA PHE A 110 17.31 2.51 3.09
C PHE A 110 16.36 3.57 2.55
N ALA A 111 15.10 3.21 2.35
CA ALA A 111 14.07 4.17 1.94
C ALA A 111 13.80 5.22 3.01
N TYR A 112 13.72 4.82 4.29
CA TYR A 112 13.56 5.76 5.40
C TYR A 112 14.70 6.78 5.47
N GLY A 113 15.96 6.40 5.26
CA GLY A 113 17.07 7.35 5.25
C GLY A 113 16.91 8.46 4.20
N VAL A 114 16.31 8.17 3.05
CA VAL A 114 15.98 9.16 2.03
C VAL A 114 14.77 9.99 2.41
N LEU A 115 13.70 9.35 2.90
CA LEU A 115 12.47 10.02 3.31
C LEU A 115 12.71 11.01 4.43
N GLU A 116 13.42 10.61 5.49
CA GLU A 116 13.77 11.48 6.62
C GLU A 116 14.55 12.74 6.22
N THR A 117 15.42 12.63 5.22
CA THR A 117 16.27 13.76 4.82
C THR A 117 15.63 14.68 3.80
N LYS A 118 14.68 14.18 3.00
CA LYS A 118 14.17 14.90 1.83
C LYS A 118 12.66 15.14 1.83
N TYR A 119 11.91 14.48 2.73
CA TYR A 119 10.47 14.71 2.81
C TYR A 119 10.17 16.12 3.31
N ASN A 120 9.20 16.75 2.65
CA ASN A 120 8.60 18.00 3.08
C ASN A 120 7.09 17.91 2.88
N LYS A 121 6.34 18.35 3.86
CA LYS A 121 4.87 18.30 3.86
C LYS A 121 4.24 19.09 2.71
N ASP A 122 4.91 20.15 2.26
CA ASP A 122 4.40 21.06 1.22
C ASP A 122 4.86 20.67 -0.19
N MET A 123 5.37 19.45 -0.37
CA MET A 123 5.79 18.93 -1.67
C MET A 123 4.65 18.87 -2.66
N THR A 124 4.93 19.27 -3.90
CA THR A 124 4.07 18.99 -5.04
C THR A 124 4.04 17.49 -5.36
N VAL A 125 3.00 17.04 -6.07
CA VAL A 125 2.91 15.64 -6.55
C VAL A 125 4.14 15.24 -7.38
N LYS A 126 4.66 16.15 -8.20
CA LYS A 126 5.87 15.88 -9.00
C LYS A 126 7.11 15.64 -8.13
N GLU A 127 7.32 16.46 -7.12
CA GLU A 127 8.41 16.30 -6.15
C GLU A 127 8.25 15.01 -5.35
N GLY A 128 7.04 14.68 -4.93
CA GLY A 128 6.73 13.43 -4.24
C GLY A 128 7.05 12.20 -5.11
N ILE A 129 6.74 12.22 -6.41
CA ILE A 129 7.11 11.15 -7.35
C ILE A 129 8.64 10.99 -7.41
N GLU A 130 9.39 12.08 -7.54
CA GLU A 130 10.85 12.01 -7.59
C GLU A 130 11.45 11.54 -6.25
N LEU A 131 10.89 11.96 -5.12
CA LEU A 131 11.29 11.50 -3.80
C LEU A 131 11.09 9.97 -3.65
N VAL A 132 9.91 9.46 -4.03
CA VAL A 132 9.62 8.01 -3.96
C VAL A 132 10.52 7.22 -4.90
N LYS A 133 10.78 7.71 -6.12
CA LYS A 133 11.75 7.09 -7.04
C LYS A 133 13.14 6.99 -6.41
N LEU A 134 13.62 8.07 -5.78
CA LEU A 134 14.92 8.09 -5.14
C LEU A 134 14.97 7.09 -3.96
N ALA A 135 13.95 7.09 -3.10
CA ALA A 135 13.87 6.19 -1.96
C ALA A 135 13.88 4.71 -2.39
N VAL A 136 13.05 4.35 -3.37
CA VAL A 136 12.98 2.97 -3.88
C VAL A 136 14.28 2.60 -4.62
N ASN A 137 14.86 3.48 -5.43
CA ASN A 137 16.15 3.22 -6.09
C ASN A 137 17.26 2.97 -5.07
N THR A 138 17.31 3.73 -3.98
CA THR A 138 18.29 3.52 -2.92
C THR A 138 18.14 2.15 -2.28
N ALA A 139 16.90 1.73 -2.01
CA ALA A 139 16.62 0.38 -1.52
C ALA A 139 17.05 -0.70 -2.52
N LEU A 140 16.73 -0.55 -3.82
CA LEU A 140 17.12 -1.49 -4.88
C LEU A 140 18.65 -1.66 -5.01
N GLN A 141 19.43 -0.62 -4.72
CA GLN A 141 20.90 -0.68 -4.80
C GLN A 141 21.55 -1.36 -3.58
N ARG A 142 20.88 -1.37 -2.44
CA ARG A 142 21.46 -1.79 -1.15
C ARG A 142 20.87 -3.06 -0.60
N ASP A 143 19.61 -3.35 -0.89
CA ASP A 143 18.91 -4.52 -0.40
C ASP A 143 18.87 -5.62 -1.46
N SER A 144 19.52 -6.73 -1.19
CA SER A 144 19.57 -7.89 -2.09
C SER A 144 18.23 -8.61 -2.26
N ALA A 145 17.29 -8.43 -1.33
CA ALA A 145 15.97 -9.02 -1.40
C ALA A 145 14.94 -8.11 -2.13
N SER A 146 15.31 -6.86 -2.42
CA SER A 146 14.49 -5.98 -3.25
C SER A 146 14.66 -6.31 -4.73
N GLY A 147 13.56 -6.63 -5.40
CA GLY A 147 13.56 -6.95 -6.84
C GLY A 147 13.71 -5.71 -7.71
N ASN A 148 14.04 -5.93 -8.98
CA ASN A 148 14.20 -4.87 -9.98
C ASN A 148 12.87 -4.25 -10.37
N GLY A 149 12.89 -2.93 -10.64
CA GLY A 149 11.76 -2.17 -11.14
C GLY A 149 11.02 -1.35 -10.09
N ILE A 150 10.35 -0.31 -10.58
CA ILE A 150 9.61 0.65 -9.76
C ILE A 150 8.22 0.84 -10.37
N ASN A 151 7.19 0.74 -9.54
CA ASN A 151 5.84 1.12 -9.88
C ASN A 151 5.38 2.21 -8.92
N ILE A 152 4.78 3.28 -9.44
CA ILE A 152 4.25 4.39 -8.64
C ILE A 152 2.79 4.61 -8.99
N VAL A 153 1.96 4.67 -7.97
CA VAL A 153 0.57 5.11 -8.03
C VAL A 153 0.45 6.41 -7.25
N VAL A 154 -0.21 7.38 -7.83
CA VAL A 154 -0.60 8.63 -7.18
C VAL A 154 -2.06 8.56 -6.81
N VAL A 155 -2.36 8.94 -5.57
CA VAL A 155 -3.71 9.16 -5.06
C VAL A 155 -3.85 10.65 -4.78
N ASN A 156 -4.77 11.30 -5.46
CA ASN A 156 -5.16 12.69 -5.20
C ASN A 156 -6.70 12.79 -5.13
N GLN A 157 -7.24 13.96 -4.85
CA GLN A 157 -8.70 14.14 -4.71
C GLN A 157 -9.49 13.77 -5.98
N ASN A 158 -8.87 13.85 -7.16
CA ASN A 158 -9.54 13.63 -8.43
C ASN A 158 -9.43 12.17 -8.91
N GLU A 159 -8.26 11.54 -8.72
CA GLU A 159 -7.98 10.24 -9.32
C GLU A 159 -7.01 9.38 -8.49
N VAL A 160 -7.05 8.08 -8.73
CA VAL A 160 -6.04 7.09 -8.35
C VAL A 160 -5.42 6.54 -9.62
N LYS A 161 -4.14 6.84 -9.87
CA LYS A 161 -3.52 6.58 -11.16
C LYS A 161 -2.10 6.05 -11.05
N LYS A 162 -1.78 5.05 -11.87
CA LYS A 162 -0.41 4.59 -12.07
C LYS A 162 0.33 5.59 -12.97
N VAL A 163 1.35 6.25 -12.42
CA VAL A 163 2.07 7.35 -13.09
C VAL A 163 3.46 6.96 -13.57
N TYR A 164 4.02 5.87 -13.04
CA TYR A 164 5.37 5.43 -13.40
C TYR A 164 5.49 3.92 -13.32
N ARG A 165 6.16 3.33 -14.32
CA ARG A 165 6.57 1.92 -14.35
C ARG A 165 7.95 1.82 -15.00
N LYS A 166 8.89 1.21 -14.28
CA LYS A 166 10.19 0.78 -14.78
C LYS A 166 10.35 -0.71 -14.46
N GLU A 167 10.71 -1.50 -15.45
CA GLU A 167 11.02 -2.94 -15.31
C GLU A 167 12.50 -3.18 -15.07
#